data_6541fc08c5af30a6fc66208ff3f80024
#
_entry.id   6541fc08c5af30a6fc66208ff3f80024
#
_cell.length_a   1.000
_cell.length_b   1.000
_cell.length_c   1.000
_cell.angle_alpha   90.00
_cell.angle_beta   90.00
_cell.angle_gamma   90.00
#
_symmetry.space_group_name_H-M   'P 1'
#
loop_
_entity.id
_entity.type
_entity.pdbx_description
1 polymer ?
#
loop_
_entity_poly.entity_id
_entity_poly.type
_entity_poly.pdbx_seq_one_letter_code
_entity_poly.pdbx_strand_id
1 'polypeptide(L)'
;LIEPADPSMPPKLAAAKQADVAISYQPSLMVDLNNELPLMRIGTLVHSPLNSLVVLADSEIKTIADLKGKTVGFSVGGFEDAVLGAMLETHGLTLADVTLVNVNFALSPSLYAKQVDAVIGAFRNFELNQMDIDGRPGRAFYPEEHGVPSYEELILVAHPDYAGMDKLERFLSALDQASSMILEDPEGSYASFVSYRPDLLDNELNRRAWRDTVPKLARETRKTDAHSWNQFAQFMKDRGLIKGIPQPETYLFPLGAQ
;
A
#
# COMPACT_ATOMS: atom_id res chain seq x y z
N LEU A 1 2.89 17.70 8.15
CA LEU A 1 2.33 16.35 7.98
C LEU A 1 1.02 16.25 8.74
N ILE A 2 0.04 15.57 8.15
CA ILE A 2 -1.27 15.26 8.76
C ILE A 2 -1.32 13.74 8.93
N GLU A 3 -1.47 13.27 10.16
CA GLU A 3 -1.68 11.86 10.46
C GLU A 3 -3.19 11.57 10.38
N PRO A 4 -3.64 10.66 9.49
CA PRO A 4 -5.06 10.39 9.33
C PRO A 4 -5.58 9.51 10.48
N ALA A 5 -6.85 9.72 10.84
CA ALA A 5 -7.54 8.84 11.80
C ALA A 5 -8.01 7.51 11.17
N ASP A 6 -8.11 7.48 9.85
CA ASP A 6 -8.56 6.34 9.04
C ASP A 6 -7.64 6.22 7.82
N PRO A 7 -7.14 5.00 7.47
CA PRO A 7 -6.20 4.79 6.37
C PRO A 7 -6.78 5.13 4.99
N SER A 8 -8.10 5.20 4.83
CA SER A 8 -8.76 5.58 3.58
C SER A 8 -8.95 7.10 3.39
N MET A 9 -8.61 7.91 4.41
CA MET A 9 -8.83 9.37 4.39
C MET A 9 -7.87 10.16 3.51
N PRO A 10 -6.55 9.86 3.44
CA PRO A 10 -5.59 10.73 2.78
C PRO A 10 -5.94 11.12 1.34
N PRO A 11 -6.29 10.21 0.41
CA PRO A 11 -6.64 10.59 -0.94
C PRO A 11 -7.90 11.48 -1.01
N LYS A 12 -8.88 11.29 -0.10
CA LYS A 12 -10.07 12.13 -0.03
C LYS A 12 -9.75 13.57 0.38
N LEU A 13 -8.77 13.76 1.29
CA LEU A 13 -8.27 15.08 1.66
C LEU A 13 -7.58 15.78 0.48
N ALA A 14 -6.80 15.03 -0.32
CA ALA A 14 -6.19 15.56 -1.53
C ALA A 14 -7.25 15.94 -2.59
N ALA A 15 -8.22 15.07 -2.83
CA ALA A 15 -9.33 15.34 -3.75
C ALA A 15 -10.15 16.58 -3.34
N ALA A 16 -10.34 16.78 -2.04
CA ALA A 16 -11.01 17.97 -1.48
C ALA A 16 -10.12 19.21 -1.37
N LYS A 17 -8.84 19.14 -1.79
CA LYS A 17 -7.83 20.22 -1.66
C LYS A 17 -7.55 20.63 -0.20
N GLN A 18 -7.82 19.75 0.75
CA GLN A 18 -7.49 19.93 2.16
C GLN A 18 -6.05 19.48 2.47
N ALA A 19 -5.45 18.72 1.56
CA ALA A 19 -4.04 18.42 1.53
C ALA A 19 -3.50 18.65 0.11
N ASP A 20 -2.26 19.12 -0.01
CA ASP A 20 -1.62 19.34 -1.32
C ASP A 20 -1.22 18.00 -1.97
N VAL A 21 -0.76 17.07 -1.15
CA VAL A 21 -0.29 15.74 -1.54
C VAL A 21 -0.77 14.73 -0.51
N ALA A 22 -1.13 13.56 -0.95
CA ALA A 22 -1.47 12.45 -0.07
C ALA A 22 -0.75 11.16 -0.51
N ILE A 23 -0.51 10.28 0.46
CA ILE A 23 -0.12 8.89 0.19
C ILE A 23 -1.37 8.10 -0.15
N SER A 24 -1.27 7.27 -1.17
CA SER A 24 -2.29 6.33 -1.61
C SER A 24 -1.63 5.05 -2.12
N TYR A 25 -2.43 4.15 -2.65
CA TYR A 25 -2.03 2.88 -3.24
C TYR A 25 -2.47 2.84 -4.70
N GLN A 26 -1.72 2.18 -5.58
CA GLN A 26 -2.14 2.08 -6.99
C GLN A 26 -3.55 1.51 -7.14
N PRO A 27 -3.93 0.41 -6.46
CA PRO A 27 -5.29 -0.12 -6.56
C PRO A 27 -6.36 0.83 -6.02
N SER A 28 -6.09 1.50 -4.89
CA SER A 28 -7.02 2.48 -4.33
C SER A 28 -7.26 3.64 -5.27
N LEU A 29 -6.21 4.15 -5.92
CA LEU A 29 -6.36 5.22 -6.92
C LEU A 29 -7.26 4.78 -8.07
N MET A 30 -7.14 3.53 -8.56
CA MET A 30 -8.03 3.01 -9.61
C MET A 30 -9.50 3.02 -9.18
N VAL A 31 -9.79 2.62 -7.94
CA VAL A 31 -11.14 2.66 -7.35
C VAL A 31 -11.62 4.11 -7.20
N ASP A 32 -10.79 4.99 -6.68
CA ASP A 32 -11.11 6.40 -6.48
C ASP A 32 -11.45 7.11 -7.80
N LEU A 33 -10.66 6.86 -8.84
CA LEU A 33 -10.93 7.40 -10.19
C LEU A 33 -12.23 6.87 -10.79
N ASN A 34 -12.57 5.60 -10.56
CA ASN A 34 -13.85 5.03 -10.98
C ASN A 34 -15.04 5.57 -10.18
N ASN A 35 -14.79 6.13 -9.00
CA ASN A 35 -15.75 6.89 -8.19
C ASN A 35 -15.70 8.41 -8.46
N GLU A 36 -15.05 8.82 -9.55
CA GLU A 36 -14.94 10.19 -10.03
C GLU A 36 -14.22 11.14 -9.05
N LEU A 37 -13.37 10.62 -8.14
CA LEU A 37 -12.53 11.48 -7.32
C LEU A 37 -11.49 12.19 -8.20
N PRO A 38 -11.34 13.52 -8.08
CA PRO A 38 -10.38 14.30 -8.86
C PRO A 38 -8.96 14.10 -8.30
N LEU A 39 -8.31 13.03 -8.70
CA LEU A 39 -6.98 12.65 -8.27
C LEU A 39 -6.08 12.37 -9.47
N MET A 40 -4.79 12.69 -9.32
CA MET A 40 -3.72 12.25 -10.22
C MET A 40 -2.58 11.64 -9.41
N ARG A 41 -1.94 10.58 -9.94
CA ARG A 41 -0.66 10.09 -9.43
C ARG A 41 0.44 11.07 -9.83
N ILE A 42 1.24 11.49 -8.88
CA ILE A 42 2.35 12.42 -9.08
C ILE A 42 3.72 11.78 -8.82
N GLY A 43 3.75 10.63 -8.17
CA GLY A 43 5.00 9.92 -7.86
C GLY A 43 4.76 8.59 -7.19
N THR A 44 5.83 7.79 -7.07
CA THR A 44 5.86 6.52 -6.36
C THR A 44 6.94 6.55 -5.29
N LEU A 45 6.61 6.11 -4.09
CA LEU A 45 7.57 5.92 -3.00
C LEU A 45 8.05 4.47 -2.95
N VAL A 46 7.12 3.52 -2.99
CA VAL A 46 7.41 2.09 -2.93
C VAL A 46 6.82 1.42 -4.17
N HIS A 47 7.71 0.89 -5.01
CA HIS A 47 7.39 0.42 -6.36
C HIS A 47 6.91 -1.04 -6.44
N SER A 48 6.87 -1.75 -5.31
CA SER A 48 6.47 -3.17 -5.28
C SER A 48 5.58 -3.45 -4.08
N PRO A 49 4.74 -4.52 -4.13
CA PRO A 49 3.81 -4.84 -3.06
C PRO A 49 4.48 -5.04 -1.70
N LEU A 50 3.93 -4.40 -0.68
CA LEU A 50 4.23 -4.65 0.73
C LEU A 50 3.11 -5.46 1.39
N ASN A 51 1.89 -5.30 0.90
CA ASN A 51 0.69 -5.97 1.39
C ASN A 51 0.86 -7.49 1.40
N SER A 52 0.34 -8.12 2.42
CA SER A 52 0.29 -9.57 2.55
C SER A 52 -0.95 -9.99 3.35
N LEU A 53 -1.41 -11.21 3.08
CA LEU A 53 -2.34 -11.91 3.96
C LEU A 53 -1.51 -12.60 5.04
N VAL A 54 -1.80 -12.31 6.31
CA VAL A 54 -1.03 -12.83 7.44
C VAL A 54 -1.93 -13.58 8.41
N VAL A 55 -1.41 -14.70 8.91
CA VAL A 55 -1.98 -15.50 10.00
C VAL A 55 -0.92 -15.69 11.08
N LEU A 56 -1.30 -16.07 12.29
CA LEU A 56 -0.31 -16.50 13.29
C LEU A 56 0.41 -17.76 12.79
N ALA A 57 1.71 -17.84 12.96
CA ALA A 57 2.52 -18.97 12.46
C ALA A 57 2.12 -20.32 13.05
N ASP A 58 1.59 -20.32 14.28
CA ASP A 58 1.08 -21.50 14.99
C ASP A 58 -0.38 -21.82 14.66
N SER A 59 -1.08 -20.99 13.86
CA SER A 59 -2.46 -21.25 13.45
C SER A 59 -2.57 -22.51 12.57
N GLU A 60 -3.77 -23.07 12.48
CA GLU A 60 -4.07 -24.21 11.62
C GLU A 60 -4.13 -23.83 10.13
N ILE A 61 -4.23 -22.55 9.80
CA ILE A 61 -4.26 -22.04 8.43
C ILE A 61 -2.86 -22.16 7.82
N LYS A 62 -2.68 -23.11 6.90
CA LYS A 62 -1.40 -23.36 6.22
C LYS A 62 -1.42 -22.98 4.75
N THR A 63 -2.61 -22.86 4.16
CA THR A 63 -2.86 -22.50 2.76
C THR A 63 -4.01 -21.50 2.68
N ILE A 64 -4.16 -20.85 1.54
CA ILE A 64 -5.33 -19.96 1.27
C ILE A 64 -6.65 -20.72 1.34
N ALA A 65 -6.66 -22.01 0.95
CA ALA A 65 -7.87 -22.84 1.01
C ALA A 65 -8.40 -23.04 2.45
N ASP A 66 -7.54 -22.95 3.46
CA ASP A 66 -7.92 -23.11 4.88
C ASP A 66 -8.67 -21.89 5.42
N LEU A 67 -8.78 -20.82 4.64
CA LEU A 67 -9.56 -19.62 4.98
C LEU A 67 -11.07 -19.84 4.90
N LYS A 68 -11.54 -20.95 4.32
CA LYS A 68 -12.97 -21.22 4.23
C LYS A 68 -13.64 -21.20 5.61
N GLY A 69 -14.67 -20.36 5.77
CA GLY A 69 -15.39 -20.16 7.02
C GLY A 69 -14.63 -19.34 8.09
N LYS A 70 -13.48 -18.75 7.74
CA LYS A 70 -12.67 -17.95 8.67
C LYS A 70 -13.03 -16.48 8.62
N THR A 71 -12.63 -15.74 9.66
CA THR A 71 -12.76 -14.29 9.74
C THR A 71 -11.47 -13.64 9.32
N VAL A 72 -11.53 -12.72 8.36
CA VAL A 72 -10.39 -11.97 7.84
C VAL A 72 -10.55 -10.49 8.14
N GLY A 73 -9.59 -9.91 8.85
CA GLY A 73 -9.51 -8.49 9.12
C GLY A 73 -8.91 -7.73 7.93
N PHE A 74 -9.37 -6.49 7.71
CA PHE A 74 -8.82 -5.58 6.71
C PHE A 74 -8.77 -4.14 7.23
N SER A 75 -7.92 -3.29 6.63
CA SER A 75 -7.78 -1.85 6.96
C SER A 75 -8.43 -0.96 5.91
N VAL A 76 -8.12 -1.19 4.63
CA VAL A 76 -8.54 -0.34 3.50
C VAL A 76 -9.56 -1.09 2.65
N GLY A 77 -10.85 -0.77 2.87
CA GLY A 77 -11.94 -1.36 2.10
C GLY A 77 -11.92 -0.96 0.63
N GLY A 78 -12.43 -1.85 -0.23
CA GLY A 78 -12.47 -1.68 -1.67
C GLY A 78 -11.19 -2.10 -2.40
N PHE A 79 -10.06 -2.14 -1.70
CA PHE A 79 -8.78 -2.60 -2.23
C PHE A 79 -8.35 -3.94 -1.61
N GLU A 80 -8.25 -4.01 -0.29
CA GLU A 80 -7.73 -5.20 0.38
C GLU A 80 -8.66 -6.41 0.25
N ASP A 81 -9.96 -6.17 0.33
CA ASP A 81 -10.98 -7.20 0.04
C ASP A 81 -10.90 -7.68 -1.41
N ALA A 82 -10.61 -6.77 -2.34
CA ALA A 82 -10.41 -7.10 -3.74
C ALA A 82 -9.18 -7.99 -3.97
N VAL A 83 -8.06 -7.64 -3.34
CA VAL A 83 -6.83 -8.44 -3.36
C VAL A 83 -7.09 -9.83 -2.76
N LEU A 84 -7.75 -9.86 -1.60
CA LEU A 84 -8.13 -11.13 -0.95
C LEU A 84 -9.03 -11.98 -1.87
N GLY A 85 -10.03 -11.36 -2.51
CA GLY A 85 -10.91 -12.06 -3.46
C GLY A 85 -10.13 -12.74 -4.58
N ALA A 86 -9.17 -12.03 -5.18
CA ALA A 86 -8.31 -12.60 -6.21
C ALA A 86 -7.44 -13.77 -5.70
N MET A 87 -6.91 -13.66 -4.48
CA MET A 87 -6.15 -14.75 -3.85
C MET A 87 -7.03 -15.97 -3.58
N LEU A 88 -8.26 -15.77 -3.08
CA LEU A 88 -9.23 -16.83 -2.82
C LEU A 88 -9.64 -17.57 -4.10
N GLU A 89 -9.87 -16.85 -5.20
CA GLU A 89 -10.26 -17.43 -6.51
C GLU A 89 -9.23 -18.45 -7.02
N THR A 90 -7.93 -18.21 -6.82
CA THR A 90 -6.88 -19.16 -7.24
C THR A 90 -6.95 -20.49 -6.49
N HIS A 91 -7.72 -20.55 -5.40
CA HIS A 91 -7.93 -21.73 -4.57
C HIS A 91 -9.39 -22.21 -4.56
N GLY A 92 -10.21 -21.74 -5.52
CA GLY A 92 -11.60 -22.14 -5.68
C GLY A 92 -12.55 -21.62 -4.60
N LEU A 93 -12.16 -20.55 -3.91
CA LEU A 93 -12.96 -19.84 -2.92
C LEU A 93 -13.37 -18.45 -3.43
N THR A 94 -14.31 -17.84 -2.75
CA THR A 94 -14.78 -16.48 -3.01
C THR A 94 -14.83 -15.69 -1.71
N LEU A 95 -15.08 -14.37 -1.79
CA LEU A 95 -15.30 -13.54 -0.60
C LEU A 95 -16.51 -14.00 0.23
N ALA A 96 -17.48 -14.71 -0.36
CA ALA A 96 -18.62 -15.28 0.37
C ALA A 96 -18.23 -16.48 1.27
N ASP A 97 -17.07 -17.07 1.06
CA ASP A 97 -16.55 -18.17 1.87
C ASP A 97 -15.81 -17.70 3.14
N VAL A 98 -15.64 -16.38 3.33
CA VAL A 98 -14.98 -15.77 4.49
C VAL A 98 -15.86 -14.68 5.11
N THR A 99 -15.59 -14.32 6.37
CA THR A 99 -16.21 -13.15 7.02
C THR A 99 -15.22 -12.01 7.06
N LEU A 100 -15.56 -10.86 6.48
CA LEU A 100 -14.70 -9.68 6.48
C LEU A 100 -15.02 -8.76 7.66
N VAL A 101 -13.98 -8.29 8.36
CA VAL A 101 -14.11 -7.34 9.49
C VAL A 101 -13.13 -6.19 9.30
N ASN A 102 -13.63 -4.96 9.28
CA ASN A 102 -12.73 -3.80 9.29
C ASN A 102 -12.10 -3.65 10.67
N VAL A 103 -10.78 -3.77 10.75
CA VAL A 103 -9.99 -3.64 11.98
C VAL A 103 -9.18 -2.34 12.02
N ASN A 104 -9.38 -1.47 11.02
CA ASN A 104 -8.65 -0.21 10.89
C ASN A 104 -7.12 -0.46 10.96
N PHE A 105 -6.37 0.30 11.76
CA PHE A 105 -4.93 0.10 11.94
C PHE A 105 -4.55 -1.06 12.88
N ALA A 106 -5.53 -1.80 13.43
CA ALA A 106 -5.29 -2.82 14.46
C ALA A 106 -5.07 -4.24 13.86
N LEU A 107 -4.31 -4.38 12.76
CA LEU A 107 -4.09 -5.66 12.08
C LEU A 107 -3.47 -6.72 13.02
N SER A 108 -2.23 -6.56 13.44
CA SER A 108 -1.55 -7.50 14.36
C SER A 108 -2.26 -7.62 15.72
N PRO A 109 -2.73 -6.52 16.36
CA PRO A 109 -3.51 -6.64 17.60
C PRO A 109 -4.77 -7.49 17.48
N SER A 110 -5.49 -7.42 16.36
CA SER A 110 -6.71 -8.21 16.14
C SER A 110 -6.41 -9.71 15.99
N LEU A 111 -5.29 -10.08 15.36
CA LEU A 111 -4.79 -11.45 15.33
C LEU A 111 -4.41 -11.94 16.75
N TYR A 112 -3.70 -11.11 17.50
CA TYR A 112 -3.28 -11.45 18.86
C TYR A 112 -4.46 -11.68 19.80
N ALA A 113 -5.49 -10.86 19.68
CA ALA A 113 -6.72 -10.97 20.43
C ALA A 113 -7.65 -12.08 19.95
N LYS A 114 -7.30 -12.77 18.83
CA LYS A 114 -8.15 -13.78 18.18
C LYS A 114 -9.53 -13.23 17.78
N GLN A 115 -9.60 -11.95 17.46
CA GLN A 115 -10.81 -11.32 16.90
C GLN A 115 -11.00 -11.70 15.45
N VAL A 116 -9.90 -11.98 14.76
CA VAL A 116 -9.85 -12.47 13.38
C VAL A 116 -8.85 -13.63 13.28
N ASP A 117 -9.05 -14.50 12.30
CA ASP A 117 -8.18 -15.66 12.04
C ASP A 117 -7.00 -15.29 11.12
N ALA A 118 -7.21 -14.30 10.26
CA ALA A 118 -6.24 -13.77 9.31
C ALA A 118 -6.43 -12.26 9.16
N VAL A 119 -5.43 -11.57 8.62
CA VAL A 119 -5.54 -10.17 8.18
C VAL A 119 -4.97 -10.01 6.78
N ILE A 120 -5.64 -9.23 5.94
CA ILE A 120 -5.12 -8.70 4.68
C ILE A 120 -4.78 -7.21 4.87
N GLY A 121 -3.75 -6.70 4.24
CA GLY A 121 -3.26 -5.34 4.44
C GLY A 121 -2.01 -5.25 5.31
N ALA A 122 -1.59 -6.34 5.93
CA ALA A 122 -0.37 -6.37 6.72
C ALA A 122 0.88 -6.21 5.83
N PHE A 123 1.72 -5.23 6.12
CA PHE A 123 2.93 -4.97 5.37
C PHE A 123 4.06 -5.90 5.80
N ARG A 124 4.62 -6.62 4.84
CA ARG A 124 5.70 -7.60 5.06
C ARG A 124 6.96 -7.02 5.68
N ASN A 125 7.20 -5.73 5.50
CA ASN A 125 8.34 -5.00 6.05
C ASN A 125 8.07 -4.42 7.44
N PHE A 126 6.82 -4.34 7.91
CA PHE A 126 6.45 -3.73 9.18
C PHE A 126 5.74 -4.72 10.12
N GLU A 127 4.53 -5.18 9.79
CA GLU A 127 3.75 -6.07 10.66
C GLU A 127 4.46 -7.39 10.93
N LEU A 128 5.11 -8.01 9.93
CA LEU A 128 5.85 -9.26 10.17
C LEU A 128 7.04 -9.05 11.12
N ASN A 129 7.75 -7.92 10.98
CA ASN A 129 8.82 -7.56 11.91
C ASN A 129 8.28 -7.29 13.33
N GLN A 130 7.14 -6.60 13.44
CA GLN A 130 6.49 -6.37 14.73
C GLN A 130 6.11 -7.69 15.39
N MET A 131 5.43 -8.59 14.64
CA MET A 131 4.99 -9.88 15.14
C MET A 131 6.16 -10.75 15.60
N ASP A 132 7.30 -10.70 14.91
CA ASP A 132 8.52 -11.40 15.31
C ASP A 132 9.11 -10.83 16.62
N ILE A 133 9.19 -9.50 16.73
CA ILE A 133 9.67 -8.81 17.95
C ILE A 133 8.77 -9.12 19.14
N ASP A 134 7.46 -9.18 18.94
CA ASP A 134 6.46 -9.50 19.97
C ASP A 134 6.47 -11.01 20.36
N GLY A 135 7.32 -11.82 19.72
CA GLY A 135 7.38 -13.27 19.98
C GLY A 135 6.13 -14.02 19.51
N ARG A 136 5.39 -13.44 18.59
CA ARG A 136 4.16 -14.00 17.99
C ARG A 136 4.25 -13.97 16.47
N PRO A 137 5.20 -14.72 15.87
CA PRO A 137 5.52 -14.64 14.46
C PRO A 137 4.30 -14.91 13.57
N GLY A 138 4.24 -14.16 12.46
CA GLY A 138 3.26 -14.33 11.41
C GLY A 138 3.75 -15.27 10.31
N ARG A 139 2.78 -15.94 9.64
CA ARG A 139 2.98 -16.56 8.33
C ARG A 139 2.29 -15.70 7.30
N ALA A 140 3.03 -15.26 6.29
CA ALA A 140 2.52 -14.45 5.20
C ALA A 140 2.21 -15.28 3.95
N PHE A 141 1.18 -14.87 3.21
CA PHE A 141 0.87 -15.28 1.86
C PHE A 141 0.91 -14.01 0.99
N TYR A 142 1.75 -14.00 -0.01
CA TYR A 142 1.98 -12.82 -0.83
C TYR A 142 1.01 -12.77 -2.00
N PRO A 143 0.27 -11.67 -2.22
CA PRO A 143 -0.71 -11.56 -3.29
C PRO A 143 -0.16 -11.91 -4.68
N GLU A 144 1.07 -11.51 -4.98
CA GLU A 144 1.74 -11.78 -6.25
C GLU A 144 2.03 -13.28 -6.51
N GLU A 145 2.04 -14.10 -5.46
CA GLU A 145 2.15 -15.57 -5.55
C GLU A 145 0.79 -16.26 -5.71
N HIS A 146 -0.30 -15.50 -5.54
CA HIS A 146 -1.67 -15.98 -5.53
C HIS A 146 -2.57 -15.22 -6.52
N GLY A 147 -2.04 -14.92 -7.71
CA GLY A 147 -2.83 -14.45 -8.86
C GLY A 147 -3.10 -12.95 -8.92
N VAL A 148 -2.49 -12.15 -8.03
CA VAL A 148 -2.54 -10.68 -8.10
C VAL A 148 -1.29 -10.19 -8.84
N PRO A 149 -1.40 -9.40 -9.92
CA PRO A 149 -0.23 -8.82 -10.55
C PRO A 149 0.51 -7.88 -9.61
N SER A 150 1.82 -7.72 -9.80
CA SER A 150 2.60 -6.72 -9.06
C SER A 150 2.07 -5.32 -9.33
N TYR A 151 2.11 -4.46 -8.31
CA TYR A 151 1.63 -3.08 -8.35
C TYR A 151 2.51 -2.17 -7.49
N GLU A 152 2.35 -0.86 -7.67
CA GLU A 152 3.04 0.14 -6.85
C GLU A 152 2.31 0.28 -5.49
N GLU A 153 2.99 -0.07 -4.40
CA GLU A 153 2.35 -0.08 -3.07
C GLU A 153 2.08 1.31 -2.54
N LEU A 154 3.09 2.17 -2.47
CA LEU A 154 2.92 3.52 -1.98
C LEU A 154 3.15 4.52 -3.09
N ILE A 155 2.09 5.19 -3.48
CA ILE A 155 2.10 6.27 -4.46
C ILE A 155 1.75 7.61 -3.81
N LEU A 156 2.12 8.67 -4.48
CA LEU A 156 1.71 10.02 -4.14
C LEU A 156 0.64 10.49 -5.11
N VAL A 157 -0.41 11.06 -4.54
CA VAL A 157 -1.53 11.62 -5.30
C VAL A 157 -1.77 13.09 -4.94
N ALA A 158 -2.28 13.85 -5.89
CA ALA A 158 -2.67 15.24 -5.73
C ALA A 158 -3.93 15.55 -6.53
N HIS A 159 -4.56 16.69 -6.26
CA HIS A 159 -5.66 17.18 -7.10
C HIS A 159 -5.12 17.61 -8.48
N PRO A 160 -5.81 17.32 -9.61
CA PRO A 160 -5.34 17.67 -10.95
C PRO A 160 -5.08 19.16 -11.16
N ASP A 161 -5.82 20.05 -10.49
CA ASP A 161 -5.59 21.50 -10.56
C ASP A 161 -4.20 21.94 -10.05
N TYR A 162 -3.47 21.06 -9.38
CA TYR A 162 -2.11 21.32 -8.91
C TYR A 162 -1.03 20.97 -9.95
N ALA A 163 -1.43 20.35 -11.07
CA ALA A 163 -0.52 20.06 -12.18
C ALA A 163 0.18 21.36 -12.66
N GLY A 164 1.51 21.31 -12.78
CA GLY A 164 2.32 22.46 -13.20
C GLY A 164 2.53 23.57 -12.14
N MET A 165 2.05 23.39 -10.91
CA MET A 165 2.36 24.34 -9.85
C MET A 165 3.80 24.16 -9.35
N ASP A 166 4.55 25.25 -9.25
CA ASP A 166 5.94 25.28 -8.78
C ASP A 166 6.15 24.59 -7.43
N LYS A 167 5.20 24.72 -6.50
CA LYS A 167 5.27 24.03 -5.19
C LYS A 167 5.30 22.51 -5.33
N LEU A 168 4.56 21.96 -6.30
CA LEU A 168 4.50 20.51 -6.53
C LEU A 168 5.81 20.02 -7.17
N GLU A 169 6.32 20.76 -8.15
CA GLU A 169 7.60 20.45 -8.80
C GLU A 169 8.77 20.48 -7.81
N ARG A 170 8.82 21.48 -6.93
CA ARG A 170 9.85 21.55 -5.89
C ARG A 170 9.73 20.40 -4.88
N PHE A 171 8.51 20.03 -4.49
CA PHE A 171 8.27 18.89 -3.61
C PHE A 171 8.77 17.58 -4.24
N LEU A 172 8.40 17.34 -5.49
CA LEU A 172 8.82 16.12 -6.22
C LEU A 172 10.34 16.08 -6.42
N SER A 173 10.98 17.22 -6.69
CA SER A 173 12.43 17.31 -6.82
C SER A 173 13.13 17.00 -5.48
N ALA A 174 12.61 17.50 -4.37
CA ALA A 174 13.14 17.19 -3.04
C ALA A 174 12.96 15.68 -2.70
N LEU A 175 11.85 15.10 -3.12
CA LEU A 175 11.57 13.68 -2.93
C LEU A 175 12.54 12.79 -3.73
N ASP A 176 12.80 13.12 -5.00
CA ASP A 176 13.77 12.42 -5.84
C ASP A 176 15.17 12.46 -5.21
N GLN A 177 15.58 13.63 -4.69
CA GLN A 177 16.86 13.77 -3.98
C GLN A 177 16.90 12.92 -2.72
N ALA A 178 15.85 12.95 -1.88
CA ALA A 178 15.77 12.17 -0.67
C ALA A 178 15.81 10.66 -0.96
N SER A 179 15.08 10.20 -1.97
CA SER A 179 15.08 8.80 -2.41
C SER A 179 16.47 8.36 -2.85
N SER A 180 17.16 9.18 -3.63
CA SER A 180 18.54 8.91 -4.06
C SER A 180 19.51 8.83 -2.88
N MET A 181 19.45 9.78 -1.95
CA MET A 181 20.28 9.79 -0.74
C MET A 181 20.06 8.53 0.11
N ILE A 182 18.81 8.12 0.30
CA ILE A 182 18.49 6.90 1.07
C ILE A 182 19.07 5.65 0.39
N LEU A 183 18.97 5.56 -0.93
CA LEU A 183 19.46 4.42 -1.69
C LEU A 183 21.01 4.36 -1.77
N GLU A 184 21.68 5.52 -1.72
CA GLU A 184 23.14 5.63 -1.76
C GLU A 184 23.79 5.41 -0.39
N ASP A 185 23.16 5.90 0.69
CA ASP A 185 23.61 5.75 2.07
C ASP A 185 22.44 5.42 3.00
N PRO A 186 21.97 4.16 3.05
CA PRO A 186 20.87 3.76 3.89
C PRO A 186 21.10 3.98 5.39
N GLU A 187 22.33 3.77 5.87
CA GLU A 187 22.66 3.89 7.30
C GLU A 187 22.70 5.36 7.75
N GLY A 188 23.38 6.24 7.01
CA GLY A 188 23.39 7.68 7.30
C GLY A 188 22.00 8.30 7.16
N SER A 189 21.22 7.85 6.19
CA SER A 189 19.83 8.28 6.02
C SER A 189 18.92 7.78 7.14
N TYR A 190 19.14 6.59 7.69
CA TYR A 190 18.43 6.10 8.88
C TYR A 190 18.73 6.97 10.09
N ALA A 191 19.99 7.35 10.31
CA ALA A 191 20.36 8.25 11.40
C ALA A 191 19.64 9.61 11.28
N SER A 192 19.53 10.15 10.05
CA SER A 192 18.76 11.37 9.79
C SER A 192 17.27 11.21 10.07
N PHE A 193 16.68 10.10 9.65
CA PHE A 193 15.27 9.75 9.94
C PHE A 193 15.01 9.69 11.44
N VAL A 194 15.83 8.97 12.19
CA VAL A 194 15.71 8.84 13.65
C VAL A 194 15.84 10.19 14.34
N SER A 195 16.74 11.07 13.87
CA SER A 195 16.98 12.38 14.47
C SER A 195 15.75 13.29 14.49
N TYR A 196 14.77 13.06 13.61
CA TYR A 196 13.54 13.85 13.55
C TYR A 196 12.66 13.69 14.80
N ARG A 197 12.52 12.46 15.33
CA ARG A 197 11.78 12.16 16.56
C ARG A 197 12.41 10.95 17.26
N PRO A 198 13.57 11.09 17.90
CA PRO A 198 14.34 9.96 18.42
C PRO A 198 13.55 9.07 19.39
N ASP A 199 12.77 9.67 20.27
CA ASP A 199 11.96 8.95 21.28
C ASP A 199 10.92 8.00 20.67
N LEU A 200 10.52 8.24 19.43
CA LEU A 200 9.53 7.42 18.70
C LEU A 200 10.17 6.54 17.63
N LEU A 201 11.24 7.01 16.98
CA LEU A 201 11.77 6.39 15.79
C LEU A 201 12.97 5.49 16.05
N ASP A 202 13.74 5.71 17.12
CA ASP A 202 14.89 4.87 17.47
C ASP A 202 14.44 3.60 18.20
N ASN A 203 13.98 2.62 17.46
CA ASN A 203 13.59 1.33 17.99
C ASN A 203 13.88 0.21 16.98
N GLU A 204 13.88 -1.03 17.47
CA GLU A 204 14.21 -2.21 16.67
C GLU A 204 13.22 -2.42 15.51
N LEU A 205 11.93 -2.13 15.69
CA LEU A 205 10.94 -2.26 14.64
C LEU A 205 11.26 -1.33 13.45
N ASN A 206 11.50 -0.06 13.73
CA ASN A 206 11.83 0.91 12.67
C ASN A 206 13.16 0.58 11.99
N ARG A 207 14.14 0.05 12.73
CA ARG A 207 15.42 -0.39 12.15
C ARG A 207 15.23 -1.55 11.17
N ARG A 208 14.45 -2.55 11.54
CA ARG A 208 14.12 -3.68 10.65
C ARG A 208 13.27 -3.24 9.46
N ALA A 209 12.22 -2.45 9.72
CA ALA A 209 11.34 -1.95 8.67
C ALA A 209 12.11 -1.07 7.66
N TRP A 210 13.03 -0.22 8.11
CA TRP A 210 13.90 0.57 7.25
C TRP A 210 14.71 -0.31 6.30
N ARG A 211 15.45 -1.27 6.87
CA ARG A 211 16.27 -2.22 6.10
C ARG A 211 15.46 -2.94 5.02
N ASP A 212 14.24 -3.37 5.37
CA ASP A 212 13.39 -4.16 4.49
C ASP A 212 12.63 -3.28 3.48
N THR A 213 12.49 -1.97 3.74
CA THR A 213 11.82 -1.00 2.86
C THR A 213 12.76 -0.40 1.83
N VAL A 214 13.99 -0.06 2.21
CA VAL A 214 14.95 0.64 1.34
C VAL A 214 15.10 -0.02 -0.04
N PRO A 215 15.23 -1.36 -0.17
CA PRO A 215 15.34 -2.00 -1.49
C PRO A 215 14.09 -1.86 -2.38
N LYS A 216 12.96 -1.44 -1.81
CA LYS A 216 11.66 -1.30 -2.47
C LYS A 216 11.32 0.16 -2.79
N LEU A 217 12.17 1.11 -2.37
CA LEU A 217 11.99 2.52 -2.70
C LEU A 217 12.17 2.76 -4.20
N ALA A 218 11.33 3.61 -4.76
CA ALA A 218 11.47 4.05 -6.14
C ALA A 218 12.71 4.95 -6.28
N ARG A 219 13.64 4.58 -7.14
CA ARG A 219 14.83 5.39 -7.44
C ARG A 219 14.47 6.67 -8.19
N GLU A 220 13.53 6.57 -9.11
CA GLU A 220 12.98 7.66 -9.92
C GLU A 220 11.49 7.79 -9.57
N THR A 221 11.19 8.62 -8.57
CA THR A 221 9.84 8.65 -7.99
C THR A 221 8.76 9.05 -8.98
N ARG A 222 9.10 9.85 -9.99
CA ARG A 222 8.16 10.33 -11.03
C ARG A 222 7.94 9.32 -12.16
N LYS A 223 8.91 8.43 -12.39
CA LYS A 223 8.81 7.44 -13.46
C LYS A 223 7.62 6.52 -13.24
N THR A 224 6.97 6.19 -14.33
CA THR A 224 5.86 5.22 -14.32
C THR A 224 5.86 4.41 -15.60
N ASP A 225 5.41 3.17 -15.50
CA ASP A 225 5.15 2.30 -16.63
C ASP A 225 3.65 2.24 -16.92
N ALA A 226 3.18 3.06 -17.83
CA ALA A 226 1.78 3.10 -18.23
C ALA A 226 1.25 1.72 -18.70
N HIS A 227 2.12 0.87 -19.27
CA HIS A 227 1.73 -0.47 -19.66
C HIS A 227 1.40 -1.35 -18.46
N SER A 228 2.27 -1.35 -17.43
CA SER A 228 2.04 -2.07 -16.18
C SER A 228 0.79 -1.57 -15.46
N TRP A 229 0.57 -0.25 -15.44
CA TRP A 229 -0.64 0.35 -14.88
C TRP A 229 -1.91 -0.10 -15.59
N ASN A 230 -1.89 -0.14 -16.93
CA ASN A 230 -3.01 -0.63 -17.72
C ASN A 230 -3.28 -2.12 -17.51
N GLN A 231 -2.23 -2.95 -17.40
CA GLN A 231 -2.38 -4.38 -17.10
C GLN A 231 -3.04 -4.58 -15.74
N PHE A 232 -2.63 -3.82 -14.72
CA PHE A 232 -3.23 -3.90 -13.40
C PHE A 232 -4.68 -3.39 -13.40
N ALA A 233 -4.98 -2.30 -14.11
CA ALA A 233 -6.34 -1.81 -14.29
C ALA A 233 -7.25 -2.82 -15.01
N GLN A 234 -6.71 -3.54 -16.01
CA GLN A 234 -7.44 -4.63 -16.67
C GLN A 234 -7.74 -5.77 -15.69
N PHE A 235 -6.75 -6.18 -14.91
CA PHE A 235 -6.93 -7.17 -13.84
C PHE A 235 -8.07 -6.79 -12.88
N MET A 236 -8.12 -5.52 -12.45
CA MET A 236 -9.18 -5.02 -11.56
C MET A 236 -10.54 -5.04 -12.25
N LYS A 237 -10.61 -4.63 -13.52
CA LYS A 237 -11.85 -4.61 -14.29
C LYS A 237 -12.41 -6.03 -14.52
N ASP A 238 -11.56 -6.99 -14.86
CA ASP A 238 -11.95 -8.38 -15.11
C ASP A 238 -12.56 -9.04 -13.86
N ARG A 239 -12.24 -8.51 -12.67
CA ARG A 239 -12.80 -8.92 -11.38
C ARG A 239 -13.96 -8.05 -10.88
N GLY A 240 -14.40 -7.10 -11.71
CA GLY A 240 -15.52 -6.21 -11.35
C GLY A 240 -15.22 -5.20 -10.25
N LEU A 241 -13.91 -4.97 -9.93
CA LEU A 241 -13.48 -4.03 -8.92
C LEU A 241 -13.55 -2.59 -9.39
N ILE A 242 -13.43 -2.39 -10.69
CA ILE A 242 -13.64 -1.13 -11.38
C ILE A 242 -14.53 -1.34 -12.59
N LYS A 243 -15.33 -0.35 -12.95
CA LYS A 243 -16.28 -0.40 -14.08
C LYS A 243 -15.58 -0.12 -15.41
N GLY A 244 -14.59 0.76 -15.41
CA GLY A 244 -13.85 1.22 -16.57
C GLY A 244 -12.38 1.36 -16.28
N ILE A 245 -11.54 1.22 -17.32
CA ILE A 245 -10.10 1.49 -17.21
C ILE A 245 -9.88 2.98 -17.46
N PRO A 246 -9.39 3.75 -16.46
CA PRO A 246 -9.07 5.15 -16.66
C PRO A 246 -7.96 5.29 -17.72
N GLN A 247 -8.05 6.33 -18.54
CA GLN A 247 -6.99 6.60 -19.54
C GLN A 247 -5.76 7.15 -18.80
N PRO A 248 -4.55 6.58 -19.02
CA PRO A 248 -3.34 6.98 -18.29
C PRO A 248 -3.07 8.49 -18.31
N GLU A 249 -3.35 9.14 -19.42
CA GLU A 249 -3.15 10.58 -19.63
C GLU A 249 -4.02 11.45 -18.72
N THR A 250 -5.08 10.89 -18.14
CA THR A 250 -6.02 11.64 -17.30
C THR A 250 -5.61 11.64 -15.83
N TYR A 251 -4.78 10.69 -15.40
CA TYR A 251 -4.44 10.52 -13.99
C TYR A 251 -2.94 10.32 -13.72
N LEU A 252 -2.13 10.05 -14.73
CA LEU A 252 -0.68 10.04 -14.57
C LEU A 252 -0.16 11.46 -14.80
N PHE A 253 0.51 12.02 -13.79
CA PHE A 253 1.15 13.32 -13.94
C PHE A 253 2.09 13.29 -15.13
N PRO A 254 2.01 14.23 -16.07
CA PRO A 254 2.86 14.23 -17.24
C PRO A 254 4.33 14.31 -16.79
N LEU A 255 5.11 13.32 -17.18
CA LEU A 255 6.56 13.42 -17.13
C LEU A 255 6.89 14.63 -17.99
N GLY A 256 7.44 15.70 -17.36
CA GLY A 256 7.72 16.94 -18.04
C GLY A 256 8.35 16.68 -19.40
N ALA A 257 7.81 17.30 -20.41
CA ALA A 257 8.46 17.33 -21.72
C ALA A 257 9.88 17.86 -21.50
N GLN A 258 10.88 17.00 -21.69
CA GLN A 258 12.29 17.38 -21.72
C GLN A 258 12.55 18.26 -22.91
#